data_a56c61ea8d17dea08b5970f17dfa8380
#
_entry.id   a56c61ea8d17dea08b5970f17dfa8380
#
_cell.length_a   1.000
_cell.length_b   1.000
_cell.length_c   1.000
_cell.angle_alpha   90.00
_cell.angle_beta   90.00
_cell.angle_gamma   90.00
#
_symmetry.space_group_name_H-M   'P 1'
#
loop_
_entity.id
_entity.type
_entity.pdbx_description
1 polymer ?
#
loop_
_entity_poly.entity_id
_entity_poly.type
_entity_poly.pdbx_seq_one_letter_code
_entity_poly.pdbx_strand_id
1 'polypeptide(L)'
;MIRVVIVDDHALVRTGLRMILQQHADMDIVGEADNGEQGLALIKKLAPDIALVDVHMPGFSGVELTERVRRAKLATRLVILTVADESPFPRRLLDAGASGYLTKGCPADELMKAIRRVADGQRYLGADIAQQLALQGDRAAESPFAGLSARELEVAMMLAQGLSAQIIARRLNLSAKTVATYKYRLFEKLDIDNVVALAHLVNLHGIADTPSLSAMHAS
;
A
#
# COMPACT_ATOMS: atom_id res chain seq x y z
N MET A 1 27.28 -3.52 -1.84
CA MET A 1 26.40 -2.80 -2.79
C MET A 1 25.01 -3.39 -2.61
N ILE A 2 24.02 -2.57 -2.27
CA ILE A 2 22.64 -3.01 -2.01
C ILE A 2 21.90 -3.05 -3.34
N ARG A 3 21.42 -4.25 -3.71
CA ARG A 3 20.68 -4.47 -4.97
C ARG A 3 19.21 -4.14 -4.79
N VAL A 4 18.70 -3.19 -5.59
CA VAL A 4 17.36 -2.64 -5.44
C VAL A 4 16.52 -2.90 -6.69
N VAL A 5 15.28 -3.33 -6.51
CA VAL A 5 14.22 -3.33 -7.54
C VAL A 5 13.21 -2.26 -7.18
N ILE A 6 12.75 -1.48 -8.17
CA ILE A 6 11.71 -0.47 -8.02
C ILE A 6 10.43 -0.99 -8.67
N VAL A 7 9.32 -0.95 -7.92
CA VAL A 7 7.99 -1.41 -8.38
C VAL A 7 6.96 -0.33 -8.09
N ASP A 8 6.60 0.44 -9.11
CA ASP A 8 5.67 1.58 -9.02
C ASP A 8 5.03 1.79 -10.39
N ASP A 9 3.74 2.03 -10.51
CA ASP A 9 3.08 2.23 -11.81
C ASP A 9 3.29 3.64 -12.39
N HIS A 10 3.74 4.61 -11.55
CA HIS A 10 4.02 5.97 -11.96
C HIS A 10 5.45 6.12 -12.52
N ALA A 11 5.58 6.30 -13.82
CA ALA A 11 6.89 6.44 -14.49
C ALA A 11 7.74 7.59 -13.92
N LEU A 12 7.12 8.71 -13.53
CA LEU A 12 7.82 9.85 -12.95
C LEU A 12 8.43 9.51 -11.59
N VAL A 13 7.69 8.76 -10.75
CA VAL A 13 8.17 8.30 -9.44
C VAL A 13 9.37 7.36 -9.62
N ARG A 14 9.26 6.37 -10.53
CA ARG A 14 10.39 5.46 -10.82
C ARG A 14 11.62 6.23 -11.27
N THR A 15 11.44 7.23 -12.16
CA THR A 15 12.55 8.08 -12.62
C THR A 15 13.17 8.85 -11.45
N GLY A 16 12.37 9.46 -10.58
CA GLY A 16 12.86 10.18 -9.41
C GLY A 16 13.63 9.28 -8.44
N LEU A 17 13.07 8.10 -8.12
CA LEU A 17 13.74 7.11 -7.27
C LEU A 17 15.07 6.66 -7.87
N ARG A 18 15.11 6.39 -9.18
CA ARG A 18 16.34 6.03 -9.88
C ARG A 18 17.40 7.13 -9.77
N MET A 19 17.03 8.39 -10.02
CA MET A 19 17.95 9.51 -9.90
C MET A 19 18.50 9.67 -8.49
N ILE A 20 17.67 9.48 -7.45
CA ILE A 20 18.12 9.54 -6.05
C ILE A 20 19.09 8.39 -5.76
N LEU A 21 18.73 7.15 -6.09
CA LEU A 21 19.57 5.98 -5.80
C LEU A 21 20.90 6.01 -6.54
N GLN A 22 20.94 6.46 -7.78
CA GLN A 22 22.17 6.55 -8.60
C GLN A 22 23.20 7.54 -8.05
N GLN A 23 22.82 8.48 -7.17
CA GLN A 23 23.74 9.38 -6.50
C GLN A 23 24.57 8.68 -5.39
N HIS A 24 24.23 7.42 -5.06
CA HIS A 24 24.85 6.68 -3.98
C HIS A 24 25.57 5.43 -4.48
N ALA A 25 26.90 5.39 -4.35
CA ALA A 25 27.74 4.31 -4.86
C ALA A 25 27.50 2.94 -4.19
N ASP A 26 26.82 2.92 -3.05
CA ASP A 26 26.44 1.70 -2.32
C ASP A 26 25.12 1.08 -2.80
N MET A 27 24.44 1.70 -3.78
CA MET A 27 23.16 1.25 -4.36
C MET A 27 23.35 0.74 -5.80
N ASP A 28 22.62 -0.33 -6.15
CA ASP A 28 22.58 -0.89 -7.50
C ASP A 28 21.13 -1.20 -7.89
N ILE A 29 20.59 -0.47 -8.89
CA ILE A 29 19.24 -0.69 -9.39
C ILE A 29 19.28 -1.81 -10.40
N VAL A 30 18.84 -3.00 -10.00
CA VAL A 30 18.90 -4.22 -10.81
C VAL A 30 17.65 -4.45 -11.66
N GLY A 31 16.57 -3.69 -11.44
CA GLY A 31 15.35 -3.80 -12.24
C GLY A 31 14.26 -2.81 -11.84
N GLU A 32 13.33 -2.58 -12.76
CA GLU A 32 12.14 -1.75 -12.56
C GLU A 32 10.91 -2.46 -13.12
N ALA A 33 9.77 -2.30 -12.46
CA ALA A 33 8.48 -2.80 -12.89
C ALA A 33 7.38 -1.73 -12.69
N ASP A 34 6.34 -1.78 -13.49
CA ASP A 34 5.20 -0.88 -13.45
C ASP A 34 3.93 -1.52 -12.87
N ASN A 35 4.02 -2.76 -12.41
CA ASN A 35 2.92 -3.50 -11.78
C ASN A 35 3.44 -4.61 -10.86
N GLY A 36 2.54 -5.12 -10.01
CA GLY A 36 2.90 -6.12 -9.01
C GLY A 36 3.31 -7.49 -9.59
N GLU A 37 2.74 -7.93 -10.74
CA GLU A 37 3.10 -9.19 -11.38
C GLU A 37 4.54 -9.17 -11.89
N GLN A 38 4.89 -8.12 -12.64
CA GLN A 38 6.26 -7.92 -13.13
C GLN A 38 7.23 -7.76 -11.96
N GLY A 39 6.83 -7.00 -10.91
CA GLY A 39 7.62 -6.85 -9.69
C GLY A 39 7.95 -8.18 -9.05
N LEU A 40 6.96 -9.06 -8.87
CA LEU A 40 7.17 -10.41 -8.32
C LEU A 40 8.09 -11.25 -9.21
N ALA A 41 7.92 -11.18 -10.54
CA ALA A 41 8.76 -11.90 -11.49
C ALA A 41 10.23 -11.44 -11.40
N LEU A 42 10.47 -10.12 -11.33
CA LEU A 42 11.80 -9.56 -11.17
C LEU A 42 12.43 -9.94 -9.83
N ILE A 43 11.68 -9.87 -8.73
CA ILE A 43 12.16 -10.26 -7.40
C ILE A 43 12.61 -11.73 -7.40
N LYS A 44 11.81 -12.63 -7.99
CA LYS A 44 12.18 -14.05 -8.10
C LYS A 44 13.41 -14.28 -8.97
N LYS A 45 13.51 -13.57 -10.09
CA LYS A 45 14.61 -13.75 -11.07
C LYS A 45 15.93 -13.17 -10.60
N LEU A 46 15.88 -11.99 -9.99
CA LEU A 46 17.07 -11.19 -9.68
C LEU A 46 17.51 -11.36 -8.23
N ALA A 47 16.63 -11.86 -7.33
CA ALA A 47 16.86 -11.95 -5.89
C ALA A 47 17.54 -10.69 -5.32
N PRO A 48 16.89 -9.49 -5.45
CA PRO A 48 17.46 -8.25 -4.93
C PRO A 48 17.45 -8.26 -3.39
N ASP A 49 18.28 -7.42 -2.77
CA ASP A 49 18.26 -7.23 -1.33
C ASP A 49 16.98 -6.50 -0.88
N ILE A 50 16.62 -5.47 -1.66
CA ILE A 50 15.50 -4.57 -1.38
C ILE A 50 14.57 -4.49 -2.60
N ALA A 51 13.27 -4.46 -2.35
CA ALA A 51 12.27 -4.00 -3.31
C ALA A 51 11.58 -2.75 -2.74
N LEU A 52 11.66 -1.62 -3.46
CA LEU A 52 10.86 -0.42 -3.21
C LEU A 52 9.52 -0.63 -3.92
N VAL A 53 8.42 -0.62 -3.19
CA VAL A 53 7.12 -1.04 -3.71
C VAL A 53 6.05 0.00 -3.41
N ASP A 54 5.37 0.47 -4.44
CA ASP A 54 4.15 1.26 -4.27
C ASP A 54 3.01 0.40 -3.72
N VAL A 55 2.14 1.01 -2.92
CA VAL A 55 0.93 0.35 -2.41
C VAL A 55 -0.09 0.13 -3.51
N HIS A 56 -0.34 1.16 -4.31
CA HIS A 56 -1.43 1.20 -5.28
C HIS A 56 -0.91 0.98 -6.70
N MET A 57 -0.97 -0.25 -7.16
CA MET A 57 -0.54 -0.63 -8.50
C MET A 57 -1.60 -1.46 -9.23
N PRO A 58 -1.62 -1.42 -10.58
CA PRO A 58 -2.40 -2.35 -11.38
C PRO A 58 -2.03 -3.82 -11.08
N GLY A 59 -3.02 -4.71 -11.17
CA GLY A 59 -2.83 -6.13 -10.90
C GLY A 59 -2.69 -6.41 -9.40
N PHE A 60 -1.51 -6.81 -8.93
CA PHE A 60 -1.26 -7.00 -7.50
C PHE A 60 -0.94 -5.67 -6.83
N SER A 61 -1.63 -5.38 -5.72
CA SER A 61 -1.24 -4.26 -4.87
C SER A 61 0.10 -4.54 -4.15
N GLY A 62 0.74 -3.49 -3.65
CA GLY A 62 1.95 -3.64 -2.85
C GLY A 62 1.77 -4.53 -1.63
N VAL A 63 0.56 -4.54 -1.03
CA VAL A 63 0.22 -5.46 0.07
C VAL A 63 0.22 -6.90 -0.42
N GLU A 64 -0.47 -7.18 -1.53
CA GLU A 64 -0.52 -8.53 -2.10
C GLU A 64 0.86 -9.02 -2.57
N LEU A 65 1.66 -8.13 -3.16
CA LEU A 65 3.05 -8.44 -3.51
C LEU A 65 3.86 -8.83 -2.28
N THR A 66 3.72 -8.08 -1.19
CA THR A 66 4.40 -8.35 0.09
C THR A 66 4.02 -9.72 0.64
N GLU A 67 2.74 -10.05 0.67
CA GLU A 67 2.26 -11.38 1.10
C GLU A 67 2.81 -12.51 0.24
N ARG A 68 2.87 -12.32 -1.09
CA ARG A 68 3.38 -13.32 -2.03
C ARG A 68 4.87 -13.56 -1.87
N VAL A 69 5.66 -12.50 -1.67
CA VAL A 69 7.10 -12.59 -1.38
C VAL A 69 7.33 -13.35 -0.09
N ARG A 70 6.57 -13.04 0.98
CA ARG A 70 6.65 -13.73 2.26
C ARG A 70 6.25 -15.21 2.14
N ARG A 71 5.13 -15.54 1.47
CA ARG A 71 4.68 -16.93 1.26
C ARG A 71 5.70 -17.76 0.48
N ALA A 72 6.35 -17.13 -0.50
CA ALA A 72 7.41 -17.77 -1.29
C ALA A 72 8.76 -17.86 -0.53
N LYS A 73 8.82 -17.34 0.70
CA LYS A 73 10.04 -17.31 1.55
C LYS A 73 11.25 -16.69 0.83
N LEU A 74 11.01 -15.68 0.01
CA LEU A 74 12.08 -14.96 -0.69
C LEU A 74 12.83 -14.09 0.33
N ALA A 75 14.15 -13.98 0.16
CA ALA A 75 15.02 -13.21 1.05
C ALA A 75 14.91 -11.70 0.87
N THR A 76 14.34 -11.23 -0.25
CA THR A 76 14.14 -9.81 -0.57
C THR A 76 13.28 -9.13 0.49
N ARG A 77 13.76 -8.01 1.01
CA ARG A 77 13.03 -7.19 1.99
C ARG A 77 12.29 -6.08 1.26
N LEU A 78 11.03 -5.85 1.64
CA LEU A 78 10.19 -4.85 0.99
C LEU A 78 10.14 -3.57 1.82
N VAL A 79 10.39 -2.45 1.14
CA VAL A 79 10.15 -1.10 1.64
C VAL A 79 8.98 -0.53 0.86
N ILE A 80 7.89 -0.29 1.57
CA ILE A 80 6.66 0.24 0.98
C ILE A 80 6.77 1.76 0.88
N LEU A 81 6.38 2.29 -0.28
CA LEU A 81 6.23 3.71 -0.54
C LEU A 81 4.76 4.03 -0.80
N THR A 82 4.19 4.98 -0.07
CA THR A 82 2.78 5.36 -0.21
C THR A 82 2.62 6.87 -0.29
N VAL A 83 1.52 7.34 -0.85
CA VAL A 83 1.09 8.72 -0.66
C VAL A 83 0.48 8.85 0.74
N ALA A 84 0.80 9.92 1.47
CA ALA A 84 0.46 10.09 2.89
C ALA A 84 -1.02 9.87 3.21
N ASP A 85 -1.93 10.30 2.32
CA ASP A 85 -3.37 10.25 2.51
C ASP A 85 -4.03 8.97 1.98
N GLU A 86 -3.28 8.07 1.36
CA GLU A 86 -3.85 6.92 0.61
C GLU A 86 -3.76 5.58 1.34
N SER A 87 -3.07 5.48 2.46
CA SER A 87 -2.97 4.20 3.17
C SER A 87 -3.40 4.29 4.62
N PRO A 88 -4.66 3.99 4.90
CA PRO A 88 -5.19 3.99 6.27
C PRO A 88 -4.70 2.82 7.13
N PHE A 89 -3.86 1.92 6.60
CA PHE A 89 -3.50 0.66 7.27
C PHE A 89 -2.01 0.33 7.32
N PRO A 90 -1.16 1.17 7.93
CA PRO A 90 0.27 0.86 8.07
C PRO A 90 0.52 -0.47 8.79
N ARG A 91 -0.28 -0.77 9.82
CA ARG A 91 -0.17 -2.02 10.59
C ARG A 91 -0.34 -3.25 9.70
N ARG A 92 -1.30 -3.23 8.79
CA ARG A 92 -1.57 -4.35 7.88
C ARG A 92 -0.41 -4.64 6.92
N LEU A 93 0.25 -3.61 6.41
CA LEU A 93 1.44 -3.76 5.56
C LEU A 93 2.60 -4.38 6.35
N LEU A 94 2.76 -3.98 7.61
CA LEU A 94 3.75 -4.57 8.52
C LEU A 94 3.42 -6.04 8.82
N ASP A 95 2.16 -6.36 9.06
CA ASP A 95 1.66 -7.74 9.31
C ASP A 95 1.79 -8.60 8.04
N ALA A 96 1.62 -8.02 6.85
CA ALA A 96 1.89 -8.67 5.57
C ALA A 96 3.36 -9.07 5.41
N GLY A 97 4.28 -8.41 6.13
CA GLY A 97 5.70 -8.71 6.16
C GLY A 97 6.60 -7.63 5.58
N ALA A 98 6.10 -6.40 5.40
CA ALA A 98 6.93 -5.28 5.00
C ALA A 98 8.02 -5.01 6.05
N SER A 99 9.24 -4.76 5.58
CA SER A 99 10.39 -4.44 6.42
C SER A 99 10.59 -2.95 6.60
N GLY A 100 10.10 -2.14 5.65
CA GLY A 100 10.11 -0.69 5.72
C GLY A 100 8.81 -0.08 5.24
N TYR A 101 8.49 1.13 5.74
CA TYR A 101 7.31 1.87 5.32
C TYR A 101 7.58 3.37 5.38
N LEU A 102 7.42 4.05 4.24
CA LEU A 102 7.68 5.47 4.04
C LEU A 102 6.56 6.11 3.20
N THR A 103 6.43 7.42 3.32
CA THR A 103 5.64 8.21 2.37
C THR A 103 6.47 8.57 1.13
N LYS A 104 5.86 8.67 -0.05
CA LYS A 104 6.51 9.12 -1.29
C LYS A 104 7.03 10.56 -1.19
N GLY A 105 6.53 11.33 -0.22
CA GLY A 105 6.98 12.68 0.09
C GLY A 105 8.17 12.76 1.06
N CYS A 106 8.70 11.63 1.53
CA CYS A 106 9.82 11.65 2.47
C CYS A 106 11.08 12.26 1.82
N PRO A 107 11.95 12.92 2.60
CA PRO A 107 13.24 13.39 2.13
C PRO A 107 14.11 12.26 1.57
N ALA A 108 14.92 12.54 0.54
CA ALA A 108 15.82 11.55 -0.07
C ALA A 108 16.75 10.89 0.96
N ASP A 109 17.26 11.66 1.92
CA ASP A 109 18.11 11.14 2.98
C ASP A 109 17.39 10.13 3.89
N GLU A 110 16.10 10.34 4.13
CA GLU A 110 15.27 9.41 4.90
C GLU A 110 15.07 8.10 4.13
N LEU A 111 14.78 8.17 2.83
CA LEU A 111 14.69 6.99 1.96
C LEU A 111 16.00 6.19 1.99
N MET A 112 17.15 6.85 1.86
CA MET A 112 18.45 6.19 1.87
C MET A 112 18.73 5.53 3.21
N LYS A 113 18.40 6.21 4.32
CA LYS A 113 18.52 5.66 5.68
C LYS A 113 17.63 4.42 5.86
N ALA A 114 16.40 4.45 5.34
CA ALA A 114 15.49 3.33 5.41
C ALA A 114 16.02 2.12 4.64
N ILE A 115 16.47 2.32 3.40
CA ILE A 115 17.02 1.24 2.56
C ILE A 115 18.21 0.56 3.27
N ARG A 116 19.17 1.34 3.80
CA ARG A 116 20.35 0.79 4.48
C ARG A 116 19.96 0.00 5.73
N ARG A 117 19.10 0.55 6.59
CA ARG A 117 18.63 -0.15 7.79
C ARG A 117 17.88 -1.43 7.47
N VAL A 118 17.02 -1.39 6.45
CA VAL A 118 16.29 -2.58 6.02
C VAL A 118 17.24 -3.60 5.41
N ALA A 119 18.24 -3.20 4.65
CA ALA A 119 19.28 -4.10 4.13
C ALA A 119 20.07 -4.79 5.26
N ASP A 120 20.28 -4.10 6.39
CA ASP A 120 20.92 -4.64 7.60
C ASP A 120 19.95 -5.53 8.44
N GLY A 121 18.73 -5.78 7.96
CA GLY A 121 17.75 -6.63 8.65
C GLY A 121 16.92 -5.93 9.71
N GLN A 122 17.05 -4.62 9.86
CA GLN A 122 16.23 -3.82 10.77
C GLN A 122 14.90 -3.45 10.12
N ARG A 123 13.88 -3.17 10.92
CA ARG A 123 12.64 -2.53 10.43
C ARG A 123 12.80 -1.01 10.42
N TYR A 124 12.17 -0.35 9.45
CA TYR A 124 12.15 1.10 9.37
C TYR A 124 10.75 1.64 9.11
N LEU A 125 10.33 2.60 9.93
CA LEU A 125 9.08 3.35 9.75
C LEU A 125 9.42 4.83 9.64
N GLY A 126 8.90 5.49 8.63
CA GLY A 126 8.93 6.95 8.54
C GLY A 126 8.23 7.58 9.75
N ALA A 127 8.65 8.78 10.12
CA ALA A 127 8.14 9.47 11.31
C ALA A 127 6.60 9.63 11.26
N ASP A 128 6.06 10.02 10.10
CA ASP A 128 4.63 10.21 9.89
C ASP A 128 3.85 8.90 10.10
N ILE A 129 4.37 7.81 9.55
CA ILE A 129 3.78 6.47 9.69
C ILE A 129 3.85 5.98 11.14
N ALA A 130 4.96 6.22 11.82
CA ALA A 130 5.12 5.85 13.23
C ALA A 130 4.13 6.62 14.11
N GLN A 131 3.92 7.91 13.84
CA GLN A 131 2.93 8.73 14.53
C GLN A 131 1.51 8.24 14.28
N GLN A 132 1.17 7.93 13.03
CA GLN A 132 -0.14 7.37 12.66
C GLN A 132 -0.41 6.06 13.39
N LEU A 133 0.55 5.14 13.44
CA LEU A 133 0.44 3.87 14.18
C LEU A 133 0.26 4.09 15.69
N ALA A 134 0.98 5.04 16.27
CA ALA A 134 0.85 5.37 17.69
C ALA A 134 -0.55 5.92 18.04
N LEU A 135 -1.14 6.73 17.16
CA LEU A 135 -2.48 7.28 17.34
C LEU A 135 -3.59 6.24 17.14
N GLN A 136 -3.39 5.26 16.28
CA GLN A 136 -4.37 4.19 16.02
C GLN A 136 -4.48 3.18 17.19
N GLY A 137 -3.46 3.05 18.03
CA GLY A 137 -3.44 2.16 19.20
C GLY A 137 -3.80 0.69 18.87
N ASP A 138 -4.29 -0.04 19.87
CA ASP A 138 -4.74 -1.43 19.72
C ASP A 138 -6.10 -1.62 19.02
N ARG A 139 -6.78 -0.51 18.69
CA ARG A 139 -8.10 -0.55 18.02
C ARG A 139 -8.10 -1.25 16.67
N ALA A 140 -6.94 -1.35 16.01
CA ALA A 140 -6.82 -2.03 14.72
C ALA A 140 -7.04 -3.56 14.79
N ALA A 141 -6.79 -4.18 15.93
CA ALA A 141 -6.98 -5.62 16.12
C ALA A 141 -8.46 -6.03 16.27
N GLU A 142 -9.30 -5.11 16.75
CA GLU A 142 -10.75 -5.30 16.92
C GLU A 142 -11.57 -4.74 15.75
N SER A 143 -10.91 -4.28 14.69
CA SER A 143 -11.57 -3.72 13.52
C SER A 143 -12.30 -4.81 12.74
N PRO A 144 -13.60 -4.62 12.38
CA PRO A 144 -14.34 -5.55 11.52
C PRO A 144 -13.66 -5.74 10.16
N PHE A 145 -12.83 -4.78 9.75
CA PHE A 145 -12.07 -4.82 8.51
C PHE A 145 -10.87 -5.77 8.55
N ALA A 146 -10.48 -6.32 9.71
CA ALA A 146 -9.34 -7.23 9.84
C ALA A 146 -9.50 -8.50 8.97
N GLY A 147 -10.75 -8.95 8.74
CA GLY A 147 -11.07 -10.12 7.90
C GLY A 147 -11.06 -9.88 6.39
N LEU A 148 -10.91 -8.63 5.93
CA LEU A 148 -10.89 -8.32 4.51
C LEU A 148 -9.49 -8.61 3.92
N SER A 149 -9.43 -9.05 2.66
CA SER A 149 -8.18 -9.03 1.89
C SER A 149 -7.76 -7.58 1.60
N ALA A 150 -6.49 -7.37 1.23
CA ALA A 150 -6.00 -6.04 0.87
C ALA A 150 -6.88 -5.38 -0.21
N ARG A 151 -7.26 -6.16 -1.23
CA ARG A 151 -8.06 -5.66 -2.36
C ARG A 151 -9.52 -5.39 -1.98
N GLU A 152 -10.12 -6.19 -1.11
CA GLU A 152 -11.46 -5.93 -0.56
C GLU A 152 -11.47 -4.64 0.25
N LEU A 153 -10.41 -4.38 0.99
CA LEU A 153 -10.27 -3.18 1.78
C LEU A 153 -10.08 -1.92 0.93
N GLU A 154 -9.22 -1.96 -0.11
CA GLU A 154 -9.08 -0.87 -1.08
C GLU A 154 -10.44 -0.53 -1.74
N VAL A 155 -11.18 -1.56 -2.18
CA VAL A 155 -12.52 -1.39 -2.75
C VAL A 155 -13.50 -0.82 -1.71
N ALA A 156 -13.44 -1.29 -0.45
CA ALA A 156 -14.28 -0.79 0.63
C ALA A 156 -14.07 0.71 0.88
N MET A 157 -12.81 1.15 0.94
CA MET A 157 -12.47 2.55 1.15
C MET A 157 -12.97 3.45 0.02
N MET A 158 -12.75 3.04 -1.24
CA MET A 158 -13.22 3.78 -2.40
C MET A 158 -14.77 3.83 -2.47
N LEU A 159 -15.44 2.75 -2.10
CA LEU A 159 -16.91 2.74 -2.00
C LEU A 159 -17.43 3.67 -0.88
N ALA A 160 -16.76 3.68 0.28
CA ALA A 160 -17.10 4.56 1.39
C ALA A 160 -16.93 6.05 1.04
N GLN A 161 -15.97 6.39 0.14
CA GLN A 161 -15.81 7.71 -0.46
C GLN A 161 -16.87 8.05 -1.52
N GLY A 162 -17.83 7.18 -1.78
CA GLY A 162 -18.89 7.39 -2.77
C GLY A 162 -18.48 7.15 -4.23
N LEU A 163 -17.32 6.55 -4.48
CA LEU A 163 -16.87 6.27 -5.85
C LEU A 163 -17.71 5.16 -6.48
N SER A 164 -18.10 5.36 -7.75
CA SER A 164 -18.83 4.32 -8.50
C SER A 164 -17.92 3.14 -8.85
N ALA A 165 -18.53 1.95 -9.06
CA ALA A 165 -17.81 0.75 -9.46
C ALA A 165 -16.98 0.95 -10.75
N GLN A 166 -17.45 1.79 -11.69
CA GLN A 166 -16.69 2.11 -12.91
C GLN A 166 -15.46 2.97 -12.63
N ILE A 167 -15.54 3.92 -11.69
CA ILE A 167 -14.39 4.75 -11.29
C ILE A 167 -13.36 3.88 -10.55
N ILE A 168 -13.83 3.04 -9.62
CA ILE A 168 -12.98 2.09 -8.89
C ILE A 168 -12.29 1.13 -9.86
N ALA A 169 -13.05 0.56 -10.82
CA ALA A 169 -12.49 -0.33 -11.84
C ALA A 169 -11.37 0.32 -12.64
N ARG A 170 -11.54 1.59 -13.05
CA ARG A 170 -10.50 2.35 -13.75
C ARG A 170 -9.27 2.60 -12.86
N ARG A 171 -9.47 3.06 -11.62
CA ARG A 171 -8.37 3.35 -10.69
C ARG A 171 -7.54 2.12 -10.34
N LEU A 172 -8.21 0.98 -10.17
CA LEU A 172 -7.58 -0.27 -9.79
C LEU A 172 -7.18 -1.15 -10.99
N ASN A 173 -7.39 -0.65 -12.22
CA ASN A 173 -7.20 -1.41 -13.47
C ASN A 173 -7.88 -2.79 -13.44
N LEU A 174 -9.15 -2.79 -13.03
CA LEU A 174 -10.01 -3.97 -12.93
C LEU A 174 -11.21 -3.83 -13.87
N SER A 175 -11.95 -4.94 -14.07
CA SER A 175 -13.29 -4.86 -14.67
C SER A 175 -14.32 -4.42 -13.61
N ALA A 176 -15.40 -3.73 -14.06
CA ALA A 176 -16.49 -3.39 -13.17
C ALA A 176 -17.14 -4.64 -12.53
N LYS A 177 -17.13 -5.78 -13.25
CA LYS A 177 -17.59 -7.07 -12.74
C LYS A 177 -16.70 -7.57 -11.59
N THR A 178 -15.39 -7.39 -11.70
CA THR A 178 -14.44 -7.75 -10.64
C THR A 178 -14.66 -6.89 -9.39
N VAL A 179 -14.86 -5.59 -9.55
CA VAL A 179 -15.20 -4.67 -8.44
C VAL A 179 -16.50 -5.09 -7.78
N ALA A 180 -17.53 -5.45 -8.56
CA ALA A 180 -18.81 -5.95 -8.01
C ALA A 180 -18.60 -7.24 -7.19
N THR A 181 -17.72 -8.13 -7.63
CA THR A 181 -17.37 -9.35 -6.88
C THR A 181 -16.70 -9.02 -5.54
N TYR A 182 -15.76 -8.07 -5.53
CA TYR A 182 -15.14 -7.61 -4.29
C TYR A 182 -16.16 -6.94 -3.37
N LYS A 183 -17.03 -6.08 -3.91
CA LYS A 183 -18.12 -5.46 -3.15
C LYS A 183 -19.01 -6.51 -2.48
N TYR A 184 -19.44 -7.54 -3.22
CA TYR A 184 -20.25 -8.62 -2.67
C TYR A 184 -19.54 -9.31 -1.50
N ARG A 185 -18.29 -9.75 -1.70
CA ARG A 185 -17.50 -10.45 -0.67
C ARG A 185 -17.24 -9.61 0.58
N LEU A 186 -16.92 -8.33 0.41
CA LEU A 186 -16.68 -7.45 1.55
C LEU A 186 -17.96 -7.17 2.33
N PHE A 187 -19.12 -7.06 1.65
CA PHE A 187 -20.40 -6.86 2.31
C PHE A 187 -20.80 -8.11 3.13
N GLU A 188 -20.58 -9.30 2.56
CA GLU A 188 -20.79 -10.56 3.27
C GLU A 188 -19.88 -10.68 4.51
N LYS A 189 -18.60 -10.33 4.38
CA LYS A 189 -17.63 -10.39 5.49
C LYS A 189 -17.89 -9.36 6.59
N LEU A 190 -18.42 -8.19 6.24
CA LEU A 190 -18.75 -7.12 7.18
C LEU A 190 -20.16 -7.20 7.73
N ASP A 191 -20.97 -8.16 7.25
CA ASP A 191 -22.39 -8.31 7.59
C ASP A 191 -23.19 -7.03 7.36
N ILE A 192 -23.02 -6.42 6.17
CA ILE A 192 -23.70 -5.20 5.74
C ILE A 192 -24.35 -5.38 4.37
N ASP A 193 -25.37 -4.58 4.06
CA ASP A 193 -26.17 -4.69 2.84
C ASP A 193 -26.06 -3.50 1.88
N ASN A 194 -25.47 -2.38 2.34
CA ASN A 194 -25.38 -1.17 1.55
C ASN A 194 -24.13 -0.33 1.83
N VAL A 195 -23.84 0.62 0.91
CA VAL A 195 -22.67 1.50 0.99
C VAL A 195 -22.77 2.50 2.13
N VAL A 196 -23.97 2.88 2.56
CA VAL A 196 -24.16 3.81 3.68
C VAL A 196 -23.72 3.15 4.99
N ALA A 197 -24.11 1.88 5.19
CA ALA A 197 -23.63 1.09 6.34
C ALA A 197 -22.12 0.94 6.32
N LEU A 198 -21.51 0.71 5.13
CA LEU A 198 -20.06 0.68 4.98
C LEU A 198 -19.42 2.01 5.39
N ALA A 199 -19.92 3.13 4.88
CA ALA A 199 -19.39 4.46 5.22
C ALA A 199 -19.52 4.75 6.72
N HIS A 200 -20.61 4.33 7.34
CA HIS A 200 -20.80 4.46 8.79
C HIS A 200 -19.75 3.63 9.58
N LEU A 201 -19.52 2.38 9.20
CA LEU A 201 -18.50 1.53 9.81
C LEU A 201 -17.09 2.14 9.66
N VAL A 202 -16.77 2.62 8.47
CA VAL A 202 -15.48 3.27 8.19
C VAL A 202 -15.27 4.48 9.09
N ASN A 203 -16.30 5.33 9.26
CA ASN A 203 -16.25 6.48 10.17
C ASN A 203 -16.13 6.07 11.63
N LEU A 204 -16.93 5.09 12.08
CA LEU A 204 -16.93 4.62 13.46
C LEU A 204 -15.57 4.11 13.90
N HIS A 205 -14.84 3.46 12.99
CA HIS A 205 -13.51 2.92 13.26
C HIS A 205 -12.36 3.89 12.91
N GLY A 206 -12.67 5.12 12.48
CA GLY A 206 -11.66 6.15 12.17
C GLY A 206 -10.69 5.75 11.06
N ILE A 207 -11.17 4.97 10.08
CA ILE A 207 -10.34 4.38 9.03
C ILE A 207 -10.22 5.29 7.80
N ALA A 208 -11.11 6.28 7.66
CA ALA A 208 -11.01 7.35 6.68
C ALA A 208 -11.40 8.66 7.34
N ASP A 209 -10.62 9.70 7.11
CA ASP A 209 -11.11 11.06 7.19
C ASP A 209 -12.08 11.26 6.03
N THR A 210 -13.36 10.92 6.23
CA THR A 210 -14.39 11.37 5.31
C THR A 210 -14.51 12.87 5.49
N PRO A 211 -14.39 13.67 4.41
CA PRO A 211 -14.74 15.08 4.51
C PRO A 211 -16.19 15.14 5.01
N SER A 212 -16.38 15.79 6.14
CA SER A 212 -17.68 15.93 6.78
C SER A 212 -18.70 16.44 5.75
N LEU A 213 -19.85 15.79 5.64
CA LEU A 213 -21.00 16.14 4.79
C LEU A 213 -21.55 17.56 5.01
N SER A 214 -20.94 18.35 5.90
CA SER A 214 -21.30 19.74 6.18
C SER A 214 -20.91 20.74 5.09
N ALA A 215 -20.13 20.36 4.07
CA ALA A 215 -19.73 21.28 2.99
C ALA A 215 -20.66 21.27 1.77
N MET A 216 -21.69 20.44 1.69
CA MET A 216 -22.59 20.34 0.54
C MET A 216 -23.90 21.15 0.66
N HIS A 217 -24.06 21.97 1.70
CA HIS A 217 -25.27 22.80 1.88
C HIS A 217 -25.01 24.32 1.81
N ALA A 218 -23.89 24.73 1.26
CA ALA A 218 -23.59 26.16 1.03
C ALA A 218 -23.16 26.38 -0.43
N SER A 219 -24.14 26.35 -1.37
CA SER A 219 -24.14 27.09 -2.66
C SER A 219 -25.49 26.97 -3.31
#